data_e7b71f20b2aac40eafbd64db0b91c844
#
_entry.id   e7b71f20b2aac40eafbd64db0b91c844
#
_cell.length_a   1.000
_cell.length_b   1.000
_cell.length_c   1.000
_cell.angle_alpha   90.00
_cell.angle_beta   90.00
_cell.angle_gamma   90.00
#
_symmetry.space_group_name_H-M   'P 1'
#
loop_
_entity.id
_entity.type
_entity.pdbx_description
1 polymer ?
#
loop_
_entity_poly.entity_id
_entity_poly.type
_entity_poly.pdbx_seq_one_letter_code
_entity_poly.pdbx_strand_id
1 'polypeptide(L)'
;GGGAGLAAAIAAGQQNKSVIIVEKNGEVGGDTLVCGAIYNTPDEALQKKVTMGDAVKRTIEAALAEAPKSGEHAALQAQVRSQWNAYKASGRTDLFDSKEWFALQTWNGGDKVGNLNLVKVLCYNAYDGLNWIDDLGMSFSDVISQGAGSLWERTHTSTMKMGTGFISTYVENIAKMNNVTIMVETTGKSLVKDGDRVTGVVCVDRNGNEFTLSAKVGVILATGGFAANGAMVQKYNTSGKWQDLSKVATTNRFSCSQGDGIEMAVAAGASLTDMEQLQLLYLGNLKDGQLTKYPPRDVNGTDQIIFINKEGKRFTNEGGRRDNICLAVFAQPDKVFYMLESGDGDKYKDIKDPDWRSADGFTFDYLESNGYIYKGDTLEELAGKLGMNVATLQATIDTFNASVESGRDEFGRTLYSTKLTKGPWVATPRQACVHHTMGGVTIDTSGHVIGTNGKVIPGLYAAGEITGGIHGANRLGGNAVVDTVVFGKLAGDTVVADAR
;
A
#
# COMPACT_ATOMS: atom_id res chain seq x y z
N GLY A 1 -13.22 0.74 -11.77
CA GLY A 1 -12.90 2.16 -11.93
C GLY A 1 -11.78 2.65 -10.99
N GLY A 2 -11.09 1.74 -10.26
CA GLY A 2 -9.88 2.04 -9.48
C GLY A 2 -8.61 2.06 -10.33
N GLY A 3 -7.44 2.27 -9.68
CA GLY A 3 -6.16 2.45 -10.36
C GLY A 3 -5.83 1.38 -11.41
N ALA A 4 -5.96 0.10 -11.06
CA ALA A 4 -5.65 -0.99 -12.00
C ALA A 4 -6.60 -1.03 -13.22
N GLY A 5 -7.90 -0.82 -12.98
CA GLY A 5 -8.90 -0.81 -14.07
C GLY A 5 -8.73 0.36 -15.04
N LEU A 6 -8.40 1.55 -14.51
CA LEU A 6 -8.12 2.74 -15.32
C LEU A 6 -6.83 2.55 -16.12
N ALA A 7 -5.77 2.01 -15.51
CA ALA A 7 -4.52 1.69 -16.20
C ALA A 7 -4.74 0.67 -17.33
N ALA A 8 -5.49 -0.41 -17.07
CA ALA A 8 -5.84 -1.41 -18.09
C ALA A 8 -6.64 -0.82 -19.25
N ALA A 9 -7.58 0.07 -18.94
CA ALA A 9 -8.41 0.71 -19.96
C ALA A 9 -7.60 1.64 -20.88
N ILE A 10 -6.64 2.40 -20.31
CA ILE A 10 -5.74 3.24 -21.10
C ILE A 10 -4.84 2.36 -21.99
N ALA A 11 -4.23 1.32 -21.42
CA ALA A 11 -3.33 0.44 -22.17
C ALA A 11 -4.04 -0.23 -23.38
N ALA A 12 -5.28 -0.71 -23.19
CA ALA A 12 -6.08 -1.27 -24.27
C ALA A 12 -6.59 -0.19 -25.25
N GLY A 13 -7.00 0.97 -24.73
CA GLY A 13 -7.47 2.11 -25.51
C GLY A 13 -6.41 2.69 -26.43
N GLN A 14 -5.16 2.82 -25.96
CA GLN A 14 -4.00 3.26 -26.75
C GLN A 14 -3.74 2.33 -27.94
N GLN A 15 -4.15 1.08 -27.87
CA GLN A 15 -4.08 0.08 -28.96
C GLN A 15 -5.38 -0.02 -29.77
N ASN A 16 -6.20 1.04 -29.75
CA ASN A 16 -7.45 1.19 -30.52
C ASN A 16 -8.53 0.12 -30.19
N LYS A 17 -8.53 -0.45 -28.98
CA LYS A 17 -9.64 -1.29 -28.52
C LYS A 17 -10.74 -0.44 -27.89
N SER A 18 -12.00 -0.82 -28.12
CA SER A 18 -13.14 -0.23 -27.44
C SER A 18 -13.23 -0.81 -26.04
N VAL A 19 -13.29 0.05 -25.01
CA VAL A 19 -13.29 -0.34 -23.60
C VAL A 19 -14.46 0.32 -22.88
N ILE A 20 -15.16 -0.45 -22.05
CA ILE A 20 -16.17 0.06 -21.11
C ILE A 20 -15.65 -0.21 -19.71
N ILE A 21 -15.50 0.85 -18.91
CA ILE A 21 -15.17 0.78 -17.48
C ILE A 21 -16.48 0.82 -16.72
N VAL A 22 -16.72 -0.20 -15.90
CA VAL A 22 -17.87 -0.28 -15.00
C VAL A 22 -17.41 0.08 -13.59
N GLU A 23 -18.04 1.08 -12.96
CA GLU A 23 -17.76 1.53 -11.60
C GLU A 23 -19.05 1.64 -10.80
N LYS A 24 -19.12 0.97 -9.65
CA LYS A 24 -20.33 0.96 -8.80
C LYS A 24 -20.57 2.29 -8.08
N ASN A 25 -19.52 3.04 -7.78
CA ASN A 25 -19.63 4.35 -7.15
C ASN A 25 -19.95 5.45 -8.15
N GLY A 26 -20.35 6.64 -7.65
CA GLY A 26 -20.60 7.82 -8.47
C GLY A 26 -19.33 8.48 -9.03
N GLU A 27 -18.15 7.96 -8.67
CA GLU A 27 -16.85 8.45 -9.12
C GLU A 27 -15.86 7.29 -9.28
N VAL A 28 -14.90 7.45 -10.16
CA VAL A 28 -13.78 6.52 -10.32
C VAL A 28 -12.66 6.82 -9.31
N GLY A 29 -11.75 5.86 -9.14
CA GLY A 29 -10.53 5.99 -8.35
C GLY A 29 -10.42 4.97 -7.23
N GLY A 30 -11.53 4.48 -6.69
CA GLY A 30 -11.54 3.45 -5.66
C GLY A 30 -10.65 3.81 -4.46
N ASP A 31 -10.00 2.82 -3.88
CA ASP A 31 -9.05 3.01 -2.77
C ASP A 31 -7.72 3.64 -3.21
N THR A 32 -7.44 3.70 -4.52
CA THR A 32 -6.27 4.42 -5.03
C THR A 32 -6.33 5.91 -4.66
N LEU A 33 -7.52 6.54 -4.60
CA LEU A 33 -7.66 7.95 -4.19
C LEU A 33 -7.15 8.23 -2.78
N VAL A 34 -7.27 7.26 -1.88
CA VAL A 34 -6.89 7.40 -0.45
C VAL A 34 -5.56 6.72 -0.12
N CYS A 35 -4.80 6.26 -1.11
CA CYS A 35 -3.48 5.67 -0.92
C CYS A 35 -2.41 6.72 -0.64
N GLY A 36 -1.27 6.31 -0.11
CA GLY A 36 -0.14 7.19 0.22
C GLY A 36 0.62 7.77 -0.98
N ALA A 37 0.16 7.58 -2.21
CA ALA A 37 0.73 8.11 -3.46
C ALA A 37 2.23 7.81 -3.68
N ILE A 38 2.71 6.68 -3.18
CA ILE A 38 4.11 6.27 -3.26
C ILE A 38 4.26 5.08 -4.21
N TYR A 39 5.30 5.13 -5.05
CA TYR A 39 5.59 4.16 -6.09
C TYR A 39 7.04 3.67 -5.96
N ASN A 40 7.24 2.36 -5.79
CA ASN A 40 8.57 1.79 -5.65
C ASN A 40 9.14 1.32 -6.99
N THR A 41 10.31 1.82 -7.34
CA THR A 41 11.10 1.26 -8.44
C THR A 41 12.56 1.68 -8.32
N PRO A 42 13.52 0.83 -8.72
CA PRO A 42 14.88 1.30 -8.97
C PRO A 42 14.90 2.43 -10.00
N ASP A 43 15.68 3.47 -9.72
CA ASP A 43 15.92 4.62 -10.61
C ASP A 43 17.39 5.03 -10.50
N GLU A 44 18.18 4.67 -11.50
CA GLU A 44 19.63 4.90 -11.46
C GLU A 44 19.98 6.39 -11.35
N ALA A 45 19.21 7.28 -11.96
CA ALA A 45 19.47 8.71 -11.94
C ALA A 45 19.27 9.31 -10.53
N LEU A 46 18.22 8.89 -9.83
CA LEU A 46 17.93 9.36 -8.48
C LEU A 46 18.79 8.65 -7.43
N GLN A 47 19.10 7.37 -7.61
CA GLN A 47 19.99 6.60 -6.73
C GLN A 47 21.39 7.18 -6.64
N LYS A 48 21.91 7.76 -7.73
CA LYS A 48 23.20 8.47 -7.74
C LYS A 48 23.25 9.67 -6.79
N LYS A 49 22.09 10.20 -6.38
CA LYS A 49 21.99 11.33 -5.44
C LYS A 49 22.00 10.89 -3.97
N VAL A 50 21.93 9.59 -3.70
CA VAL A 50 21.82 9.01 -2.35
C VAL A 50 23.13 8.29 -1.99
N THR A 51 23.71 8.58 -0.81
CA THR A 51 24.89 7.89 -0.31
C THR A 51 24.52 6.65 0.48
N MET A 52 25.10 5.51 0.14
CA MET A 52 24.81 4.23 0.76
C MET A 52 25.58 4.03 2.07
N GLY A 53 24.88 3.99 3.20
CA GLY A 53 25.46 3.73 4.51
C GLY A 53 25.80 2.23 4.74
N ASP A 54 26.69 1.96 5.70
CA ASP A 54 27.13 0.58 5.99
C ASP A 54 26.01 -0.33 6.54
N ALA A 55 25.04 0.23 7.26
CA ALA A 55 23.89 -0.53 7.71
C ALA A 55 23.06 -1.08 6.54
N VAL A 56 22.91 -0.26 5.50
CA VAL A 56 22.19 -0.61 4.28
C VAL A 56 22.92 -1.70 3.49
N LYS A 57 24.26 -1.61 3.41
CA LYS A 57 25.12 -2.65 2.78
C LYS A 57 24.94 -4.01 3.45
N ARG A 58 24.90 -4.04 4.79
CA ARG A 58 24.70 -5.29 5.55
C ARG A 58 23.36 -5.95 5.25
N THR A 59 22.33 -5.20 4.90
CA THR A 59 21.02 -5.76 4.51
C THR A 59 21.12 -6.62 3.25
N ILE A 60 21.89 -6.18 2.25
CA ILE A 60 22.13 -6.96 1.02
C ILE A 60 22.91 -8.24 1.37
N GLU A 61 23.98 -8.10 2.14
CA GLU A 61 24.84 -9.23 2.50
C GLU A 61 24.09 -10.28 3.31
N ALA A 62 23.22 -9.86 4.22
CA ALA A 62 22.35 -10.75 4.99
C ALA A 62 21.39 -11.52 4.08
N ALA A 63 20.69 -10.84 3.17
CA ALA A 63 19.78 -11.49 2.23
C ALA A 63 20.49 -12.48 1.27
N LEU A 64 21.74 -12.18 0.90
CA LEU A 64 22.56 -13.07 0.07
C LEU A 64 23.17 -14.25 0.83
N ALA A 65 23.29 -14.15 2.16
CA ALA A 65 23.77 -15.23 3.04
C ALA A 65 22.70 -16.26 3.39
N GLU A 66 21.43 -15.93 3.17
CA GLU A 66 20.32 -16.86 3.47
C GLU A 66 20.37 -18.11 2.56
N ALA A 67 20.03 -19.24 3.12
CA ALA A 67 19.87 -20.48 2.35
C ALA A 67 18.68 -20.34 1.38
N PRO A 68 18.86 -20.67 0.08
CA PRO A 68 17.79 -20.56 -0.89
C PRO A 68 16.66 -21.57 -0.61
N LYS A 69 15.41 -21.13 -0.73
CA LYS A 69 14.22 -21.98 -0.58
C LYS A 69 13.88 -22.79 -1.84
N SER A 70 14.36 -22.35 -3.00
CA SER A 70 14.10 -22.99 -4.31
C SER A 70 15.22 -22.71 -5.30
N GLY A 71 15.25 -23.40 -6.43
CA GLY A 71 16.17 -23.10 -7.52
C GLY A 71 15.99 -21.69 -8.09
N GLU A 72 14.74 -21.20 -8.18
CA GLU A 72 14.45 -19.83 -8.64
C GLU A 72 14.96 -18.77 -7.66
N HIS A 73 14.84 -19.02 -6.35
CA HIS A 73 15.40 -18.16 -5.32
C HIS A 73 16.93 -18.13 -5.40
N ALA A 74 17.57 -19.30 -5.53
CA ALA A 74 19.03 -19.39 -5.71
C ALA A 74 19.50 -18.61 -6.94
N ALA A 75 18.78 -18.74 -8.06
CA ALA A 75 19.10 -18.01 -9.30
C ALA A 75 18.98 -16.48 -9.11
N LEU A 76 17.94 -16.01 -8.43
CA LEU A 76 17.77 -14.60 -8.14
C LEU A 76 18.86 -14.08 -7.20
N GLN A 77 19.20 -14.81 -6.12
CA GLN A 77 20.33 -14.46 -5.25
C GLN A 77 21.65 -14.40 -6.01
N ALA A 78 21.89 -15.33 -6.96
CA ALA A 78 23.11 -15.32 -7.78
C ALA A 78 23.21 -14.07 -8.67
N GLN A 79 22.10 -13.64 -9.28
CA GLN A 79 22.03 -12.41 -10.05
C GLN A 79 22.35 -11.18 -9.18
N VAL A 80 21.68 -11.03 -8.05
CA VAL A 80 21.95 -9.94 -7.10
C VAL A 80 23.39 -9.95 -6.60
N ARG A 81 23.94 -11.14 -6.28
CA ARG A 81 25.33 -11.31 -5.86
C ARG A 81 26.32 -10.84 -6.92
N SER A 82 26.08 -11.18 -8.18
CA SER A 82 26.91 -10.73 -9.30
C SER A 82 26.92 -9.21 -9.42
N GLN A 83 25.72 -8.59 -9.37
CA GLN A 83 25.55 -7.13 -9.43
C GLN A 83 26.20 -6.44 -8.21
N TRP A 84 26.01 -6.99 -7.01
CA TRP A 84 26.58 -6.47 -5.78
C TRP A 84 28.12 -6.53 -5.78
N ASN A 85 28.70 -7.61 -6.28
CA ASN A 85 30.17 -7.72 -6.41
C ASN A 85 30.72 -6.73 -7.44
N ALA A 86 30.05 -6.53 -8.56
CA ALA A 86 30.42 -5.51 -9.55
C ALA A 86 30.34 -4.09 -8.97
N TYR A 87 29.26 -3.80 -8.21
CA TYR A 87 29.12 -2.52 -7.50
C TYR A 87 30.29 -2.29 -6.52
N LYS A 88 30.62 -3.26 -5.67
CA LYS A 88 31.76 -3.14 -4.73
C LYS A 88 33.11 -2.93 -5.46
N ALA A 89 33.32 -3.64 -6.55
CA ALA A 89 34.54 -3.52 -7.35
C ALA A 89 34.67 -2.17 -8.07
N SER A 90 33.54 -1.49 -8.35
CA SER A 90 33.56 -0.17 -9.02
C SER A 90 33.96 0.99 -8.11
N GLY A 91 34.01 0.78 -6.78
CA GLY A 91 34.30 1.84 -5.81
C GLY A 91 33.16 2.86 -5.65
N ARG A 92 31.97 2.58 -6.16
CA ARG A 92 30.78 3.44 -6.01
C ARG A 92 30.39 3.57 -4.54
N THR A 93 29.81 4.72 -4.19
CA THR A 93 29.33 5.06 -2.84
C THR A 93 27.86 5.46 -2.85
N ASP A 94 27.26 5.61 -4.02
CA ASP A 94 25.83 5.88 -4.21
C ASP A 94 24.96 4.64 -3.87
N LEU A 95 23.66 4.82 -3.79
CA LEU A 95 22.75 3.75 -3.43
C LEU A 95 22.75 2.64 -4.50
N PHE A 96 23.10 1.42 -4.10
CA PHE A 96 22.93 0.23 -4.94
C PHE A 96 21.44 -0.13 -5.02
N ASP A 97 20.93 -0.31 -6.23
CA ASP A 97 19.62 -0.92 -6.46
C ASP A 97 19.58 -1.61 -7.83
N SER A 98 18.65 -2.51 -8.00
CA SER A 98 18.34 -3.18 -9.26
C SER A 98 16.96 -3.82 -9.18
N LYS A 99 16.36 -4.16 -10.33
CA LYS A 99 15.09 -4.88 -10.37
C LYS A 99 15.18 -6.25 -9.70
N GLU A 100 16.33 -6.90 -9.76
CA GLU A 100 16.58 -8.18 -9.11
C GLU A 100 16.66 -8.03 -7.58
N TRP A 101 17.32 -6.97 -7.09
CA TRP A 101 17.35 -6.66 -5.67
C TRP A 101 15.95 -6.28 -5.17
N PHE A 102 15.21 -5.48 -5.93
CA PHE A 102 13.84 -5.16 -5.62
C PHE A 102 12.95 -6.41 -5.53
N ALA A 103 13.07 -7.35 -6.47
CA ALA A 103 12.34 -8.61 -6.44
C ALA A 103 12.72 -9.48 -5.24
N LEU A 104 14.02 -9.61 -4.94
CA LEU A 104 14.50 -10.38 -3.79
C LEU A 104 13.99 -9.80 -2.47
N GLN A 105 14.05 -8.46 -2.29
CA GLN A 105 13.50 -7.80 -1.10
C GLN A 105 11.99 -7.93 -0.99
N THR A 106 11.26 -7.79 -2.11
CA THR A 106 9.80 -7.91 -2.12
C THR A 106 9.36 -9.30 -1.71
N TRP A 107 10.00 -10.32 -2.24
CA TRP A 107 9.68 -11.71 -1.91
C TRP A 107 10.07 -12.07 -0.46
N ASN A 108 11.28 -11.66 -0.02
CA ASN A 108 11.72 -11.85 1.36
C ASN A 108 10.81 -11.10 2.34
N GLY A 109 10.47 -9.84 2.04
CA GLY A 109 9.58 -9.01 2.84
C GLY A 109 8.15 -9.55 2.94
N GLY A 110 7.71 -10.31 1.92
CA GLY A 110 6.46 -11.07 1.89
C GLY A 110 6.57 -12.47 2.53
N ASP A 111 7.57 -12.69 3.38
CA ASP A 111 7.85 -13.95 4.08
C ASP A 111 8.08 -15.14 3.15
N LYS A 112 8.44 -14.88 1.89
CA LYS A 112 8.71 -15.90 0.87
C LYS A 112 7.49 -16.81 0.60
N VAL A 113 6.29 -16.26 0.78
CA VAL A 113 5.00 -16.94 0.53
C VAL A 113 4.55 -16.73 -0.91
N GLY A 114 4.67 -15.52 -1.43
CA GLY A 114 4.21 -15.17 -2.78
C GLY A 114 4.87 -15.96 -3.90
N ASN A 115 4.25 -15.95 -5.06
CA ASN A 115 4.79 -16.54 -6.29
C ASN A 115 5.94 -15.67 -6.83
N LEU A 116 7.17 -16.19 -6.78
CA LEU A 116 8.36 -15.42 -7.19
C LEU A 116 8.30 -14.93 -8.64
N ASN A 117 7.62 -15.65 -9.55
CA ASN A 117 7.46 -15.21 -10.93
C ASN A 117 6.53 -14.01 -11.04
N LEU A 118 5.45 -13.93 -10.26
CA LEU A 118 4.59 -12.75 -10.19
C LEU A 118 5.33 -11.57 -9.54
N VAL A 119 6.11 -11.84 -8.49
CA VAL A 119 6.99 -10.81 -7.88
C VAL A 119 7.99 -10.24 -8.90
N LYS A 120 8.57 -11.10 -9.75
CA LYS A 120 9.45 -10.64 -10.82
C LYS A 120 8.69 -9.80 -11.86
N VAL A 121 7.48 -10.18 -12.24
CA VAL A 121 6.64 -9.36 -13.13
C VAL A 121 6.45 -7.96 -12.54
N LEU A 122 6.06 -7.87 -11.26
CA LEU A 122 5.91 -6.60 -10.55
C LEU A 122 7.18 -5.76 -10.62
N CYS A 123 8.29 -6.32 -10.12
CA CYS A 123 9.52 -5.56 -9.89
C CYS A 123 10.32 -5.26 -11.17
N TYR A 124 10.25 -6.14 -12.17
CA TYR A 124 11.00 -5.97 -13.41
C TYR A 124 10.33 -4.98 -14.37
N ASN A 125 9.01 -4.79 -14.23
CA ASN A 125 8.27 -3.84 -15.06
C ASN A 125 7.93 -2.53 -14.31
N ALA A 126 8.40 -2.38 -13.06
CA ALA A 126 8.07 -1.21 -12.24
C ALA A 126 8.61 0.09 -12.83
N TYR A 127 9.85 0.10 -13.36
CA TYR A 127 10.45 1.30 -13.94
C TYR A 127 9.79 1.68 -15.27
N ASP A 128 9.48 0.71 -16.11
CA ASP A 128 8.72 0.95 -17.35
C ASP A 128 7.30 1.44 -17.05
N GLY A 129 6.69 0.93 -15.95
CA GLY A 129 5.43 1.43 -15.45
C GLY A 129 5.50 2.89 -14.99
N LEU A 130 6.57 3.28 -14.26
CA LEU A 130 6.82 4.66 -13.85
C LEU A 130 6.91 5.58 -15.08
N ASN A 131 7.74 5.21 -16.06
CA ASN A 131 7.92 5.99 -17.29
C ASN A 131 6.61 6.11 -18.06
N TRP A 132 5.83 5.03 -18.14
CA TRP A 132 4.54 5.05 -18.82
C TRP A 132 3.54 6.03 -18.18
N ILE A 133 3.45 6.08 -16.84
CA ILE A 133 2.53 7.05 -16.19
C ILE A 133 3.09 8.48 -16.22
N ASP A 134 4.42 8.66 -16.25
CA ASP A 134 5.06 9.96 -16.48
C ASP A 134 4.74 10.48 -17.87
N ASP A 135 4.86 9.63 -18.91
CA ASP A 135 4.44 9.94 -20.29
C ASP A 135 2.94 10.31 -20.39
N LEU A 136 2.10 9.80 -19.49
CA LEU A 136 0.70 10.20 -19.37
C LEU A 136 0.51 11.56 -18.69
N GLY A 137 1.57 12.16 -18.13
CA GLY A 137 1.55 13.45 -17.46
C GLY A 137 1.52 13.40 -15.92
N MET A 138 1.77 12.22 -15.33
CA MET A 138 1.95 12.10 -13.88
C MET A 138 3.26 12.78 -13.45
N SER A 139 3.23 13.48 -12.31
CA SER A 139 4.42 14.13 -11.77
C SER A 139 4.86 13.51 -10.45
N PHE A 140 6.16 13.24 -10.35
CA PHE A 140 6.81 12.76 -9.14
C PHE A 140 7.83 13.79 -8.61
N SER A 141 8.18 13.66 -7.35
CA SER A 141 9.31 14.38 -6.76
C SER A 141 10.63 13.94 -7.45
N ASP A 142 11.57 14.85 -7.56
CA ASP A 142 12.91 14.62 -8.13
C ASP A 142 13.90 13.96 -7.16
N VAL A 143 13.37 13.45 -6.04
CA VAL A 143 14.12 12.70 -5.02
C VAL A 143 13.37 11.40 -4.68
N ILE A 144 14.16 10.39 -4.36
CA ILE A 144 13.63 9.13 -3.80
C ILE A 144 13.73 9.12 -2.28
N SER A 145 12.91 8.30 -1.66
CA SER A 145 12.90 8.13 -0.20
C SER A 145 12.65 6.66 0.17
N GLN A 146 12.70 6.36 1.45
CA GLN A 146 12.18 5.11 1.98
C GLN A 146 10.76 5.35 2.48
N GLY A 147 9.76 4.98 1.68
CA GLY A 147 8.36 5.14 2.03
C GLY A 147 7.90 4.21 3.15
N ALA A 148 6.72 4.50 3.71
CA ALA A 148 6.09 3.75 4.79
C ALA A 148 6.01 2.24 4.52
N GLY A 149 6.76 1.45 5.30
CA GLY A 149 6.82 -0.02 5.16
C GLY A 149 7.56 -0.49 3.90
N SER A 150 8.26 0.40 3.20
CA SER A 150 9.29 0.05 2.22
C SER A 150 10.55 -0.41 2.95
N LEU A 151 11.34 -1.26 2.30
CA LEU A 151 12.60 -1.77 2.86
C LEU A 151 13.84 -1.10 2.22
N TRP A 152 13.63 -0.17 1.30
CA TRP A 152 14.70 0.44 0.53
C TRP A 152 14.34 1.86 0.07
N GLU A 153 15.34 2.68 -0.13
CA GLU A 153 15.21 4.06 -0.62
C GLU A 153 15.02 4.07 -2.15
N ARG A 154 13.83 3.68 -2.61
CA ARG A 154 13.42 3.61 -4.03
C ARG A 154 12.01 4.15 -4.26
N THR A 155 11.46 4.82 -3.27
CA THR A 155 10.09 5.31 -3.32
C THR A 155 10.03 6.66 -4.01
N HIS A 156 9.30 6.71 -5.11
CA HIS A 156 8.90 7.93 -5.80
C HIS A 156 7.57 8.42 -5.21
N THR A 157 7.50 9.69 -4.88
CA THR A 157 6.30 10.29 -4.28
C THR A 157 5.65 11.23 -5.26
N SER A 158 4.34 11.07 -5.47
CA SER A 158 3.54 12.01 -6.28
C SER A 158 3.65 13.44 -5.75
N THR A 159 3.69 14.41 -6.65
CA THR A 159 3.61 15.83 -6.28
C THR A 159 2.20 16.25 -5.85
N MET A 160 1.18 15.46 -6.17
CA MET A 160 -0.20 15.65 -5.72
C MET A 160 -0.47 14.84 -4.45
N LYS A 161 -1.37 15.36 -3.60
CA LYS A 161 -1.74 14.72 -2.33
C LYS A 161 -2.45 13.40 -2.54
N MET A 162 -2.11 12.40 -1.74
CA MET A 162 -2.70 11.06 -1.80
C MET A 162 -2.64 10.50 -3.24
N GLY A 163 -3.47 9.52 -3.56
CA GLY A 163 -3.52 8.93 -4.89
C GLY A 163 -4.22 9.77 -5.98
N THR A 164 -4.57 11.04 -5.67
CA THR A 164 -5.28 11.90 -6.63
C THR A 164 -4.50 12.13 -7.92
N GLY A 165 -3.15 12.20 -7.83
CA GLY A 165 -2.30 12.35 -9.02
C GLY A 165 -2.47 11.22 -10.02
N PHE A 166 -2.52 9.97 -9.55
CA PHE A 166 -2.75 8.81 -10.43
C PHE A 166 -4.11 8.87 -11.10
N ILE A 167 -5.15 9.14 -10.32
CA ILE A 167 -6.53 9.11 -10.82
C ILE A 167 -6.81 10.29 -11.77
N SER A 168 -6.36 11.50 -11.44
CA SER A 168 -6.52 12.65 -12.35
C SER A 168 -5.79 12.42 -13.67
N THR A 169 -4.54 11.94 -13.63
CA THR A 169 -3.79 11.60 -14.85
C THR A 169 -4.54 10.59 -15.72
N TYR A 170 -5.07 9.52 -15.11
CA TYR A 170 -5.82 8.53 -15.88
C TYR A 170 -7.11 9.09 -16.48
N VAL A 171 -7.90 9.83 -15.69
CA VAL A 171 -9.17 10.41 -16.14
C VAL A 171 -8.94 11.42 -17.27
N GLU A 172 -7.93 12.29 -17.15
CA GLU A 172 -7.58 13.26 -18.19
C GLU A 172 -7.15 12.59 -19.50
N ASN A 173 -6.43 11.47 -19.42
CA ASN A 173 -6.06 10.72 -20.61
C ASN A 173 -7.25 9.98 -21.22
N ILE A 174 -8.09 9.35 -20.42
CA ILE A 174 -9.33 8.69 -20.89
C ILE A 174 -10.26 9.70 -21.55
N ALA A 175 -10.37 10.92 -21.02
CA ALA A 175 -11.19 11.98 -21.61
C ALA A 175 -10.77 12.38 -23.03
N LYS A 176 -9.52 12.11 -23.43
CA LYS A 176 -9.00 12.33 -24.77
C LYS A 176 -9.24 11.14 -25.72
N MET A 177 -9.75 10.01 -25.20
CA MET A 177 -9.94 8.76 -25.95
C MET A 177 -11.41 8.60 -26.35
N ASN A 178 -11.70 8.48 -27.66
CA ASN A 178 -13.05 8.26 -28.15
C ASN A 178 -13.53 6.80 -28.02
N ASN A 179 -12.64 5.89 -27.69
CA ASN A 179 -12.87 4.45 -27.63
C ASN A 179 -12.90 3.89 -26.20
N VAL A 180 -12.83 4.74 -25.16
CA VAL A 180 -12.96 4.36 -23.76
C VAL A 180 -14.14 5.08 -23.15
N THR A 181 -15.06 4.33 -22.54
CA THR A 181 -16.26 4.85 -21.87
C THR A 181 -16.24 4.48 -20.40
N ILE A 182 -16.55 5.44 -19.51
CA ILE A 182 -16.72 5.21 -18.08
C ILE A 182 -18.23 5.20 -17.76
N MET A 183 -18.69 4.12 -17.11
CA MET A 183 -20.05 3.97 -16.58
C MET A 183 -19.98 3.94 -15.06
N VAL A 184 -20.21 5.07 -14.43
CA VAL A 184 -20.34 5.19 -12.97
C VAL A 184 -21.75 4.76 -12.51
N GLU A 185 -21.95 4.62 -11.18
CA GLU A 185 -23.21 4.17 -10.58
C GLU A 185 -23.75 2.89 -11.24
N THR A 186 -22.83 2.04 -11.70
CA THR A 186 -23.11 0.81 -12.42
C THR A 186 -22.37 -0.34 -11.76
N THR A 187 -23.11 -1.26 -11.15
CA THR A 187 -22.55 -2.40 -10.41
C THR A 187 -22.45 -3.62 -11.30
N GLY A 188 -21.23 -4.16 -11.49
CA GLY A 188 -21.05 -5.51 -12.03
C GLY A 188 -21.54 -6.55 -11.04
N LYS A 189 -22.45 -7.43 -11.45
CA LYS A 189 -23.16 -8.40 -10.60
C LYS A 189 -22.69 -9.84 -10.81
N SER A 190 -22.49 -10.23 -12.06
CA SER A 190 -22.04 -11.58 -12.42
C SER A 190 -21.37 -11.59 -13.79
N LEU A 191 -20.53 -12.59 -14.01
CA LEU A 191 -19.91 -12.83 -15.31
C LEU A 191 -20.84 -13.65 -16.20
N VAL A 192 -20.88 -13.29 -17.49
CA VAL A 192 -21.59 -14.07 -18.52
C VAL A 192 -20.59 -15.02 -19.16
N LYS A 193 -21.00 -16.29 -19.34
CA LYS A 193 -20.16 -17.32 -19.98
C LYS A 193 -20.87 -17.91 -21.19
N ASP A 194 -20.08 -18.25 -22.20
CA ASP A 194 -20.45 -19.17 -23.28
C ASP A 194 -19.46 -20.35 -23.23
N GLY A 195 -19.98 -21.50 -22.82
CA GLY A 195 -19.15 -22.64 -22.44
C GLY A 195 -18.17 -22.26 -21.31
N ASP A 196 -16.87 -22.45 -21.55
CA ASP A 196 -15.81 -22.10 -20.57
C ASP A 196 -15.36 -20.64 -20.68
N ARG A 197 -15.74 -19.92 -21.75
CA ARG A 197 -15.28 -18.56 -22.03
C ARG A 197 -16.16 -17.52 -21.35
N VAL A 198 -15.55 -16.52 -20.71
CA VAL A 198 -16.22 -15.30 -20.24
C VAL A 198 -16.44 -14.37 -21.42
N THR A 199 -17.70 -13.95 -21.63
CA THR A 199 -18.15 -13.17 -22.78
C THR A 199 -18.87 -11.88 -22.40
N GLY A 200 -18.96 -11.54 -21.10
CA GLY A 200 -19.58 -10.31 -20.66
C GLY A 200 -19.80 -10.22 -19.17
N VAL A 201 -20.49 -9.18 -18.79
CA VAL A 201 -20.86 -8.87 -17.40
C VAL A 201 -22.33 -8.48 -17.35
N VAL A 202 -23.08 -9.06 -16.40
CA VAL A 202 -24.38 -8.54 -15.99
C VAL A 202 -24.16 -7.37 -15.06
N CYS A 203 -24.77 -6.25 -15.37
CA CYS A 203 -24.67 -5.00 -14.63
C CYS A 203 -26.04 -4.53 -14.13
N VAL A 204 -26.01 -3.73 -13.06
CA VAL A 204 -27.20 -3.06 -12.51
C VAL A 204 -26.89 -1.57 -12.43
N ASP A 205 -27.75 -0.72 -13.01
CA ASP A 205 -27.65 0.73 -12.94
C ASP A 205 -28.17 1.28 -11.60
N ARG A 206 -28.02 2.59 -11.37
CA ARG A 206 -28.50 3.29 -10.17
C ARG A 206 -30.00 3.20 -9.93
N ASN A 207 -30.79 2.89 -10.98
CA ASN A 207 -32.24 2.77 -10.92
C ASN A 207 -32.68 1.31 -10.61
N GLY A 208 -31.73 0.38 -10.51
CA GLY A 208 -32.00 -1.04 -10.34
C GLY A 208 -32.28 -1.81 -11.62
N ASN A 209 -32.10 -1.19 -12.80
CA ASN A 209 -32.28 -1.89 -14.06
C ASN A 209 -31.10 -2.79 -14.34
N GLU A 210 -31.39 -4.06 -14.62
CA GLU A 210 -30.39 -5.05 -14.99
C GLU A 210 -30.18 -5.07 -16.51
N PHE A 211 -28.93 -5.11 -16.96
CA PHE A 211 -28.56 -5.23 -18.35
C PHE A 211 -27.24 -5.95 -18.51
N THR A 212 -26.94 -6.42 -19.70
CA THR A 212 -25.70 -7.15 -20.01
C THR A 212 -24.79 -6.33 -20.91
N LEU A 213 -23.52 -6.22 -20.53
CA LEU A 213 -22.45 -5.75 -21.38
C LEU A 213 -21.71 -6.95 -21.98
N SER A 214 -21.73 -7.08 -23.29
CA SER A 214 -21.01 -8.12 -24.02
C SER A 214 -19.57 -7.70 -24.27
N ALA A 215 -18.62 -8.59 -23.97
CA ALA A 215 -17.21 -8.41 -24.21
C ALA A 215 -16.75 -9.31 -25.38
N LYS A 216 -16.31 -8.71 -26.47
CA LYS A 216 -15.84 -9.45 -27.66
C LYS A 216 -14.53 -10.20 -27.41
N VAL A 217 -13.64 -9.62 -26.60
CA VAL A 217 -12.34 -10.20 -26.27
C VAL A 217 -12.33 -10.79 -24.87
N GLY A 218 -12.71 -10.01 -23.87
CA GLY A 218 -12.73 -10.48 -22.49
C GLY A 218 -13.09 -9.40 -21.47
N VAL A 219 -13.10 -9.80 -20.21
CA VAL A 219 -13.40 -8.98 -19.03
C VAL A 219 -12.18 -8.95 -18.15
N ILE A 220 -11.76 -7.74 -17.74
CA ILE A 220 -10.69 -7.53 -16.76
C ILE A 220 -11.34 -7.20 -15.41
N LEU A 221 -11.15 -8.04 -14.41
CA LEU A 221 -11.56 -7.77 -13.05
C LEU A 221 -10.48 -6.92 -12.36
N ALA A 222 -10.86 -5.70 -11.96
CA ALA A 222 -10.00 -4.76 -11.24
C ALA A 222 -10.78 -4.08 -10.10
N THR A 223 -11.48 -4.91 -9.32
CA THR A 223 -12.50 -4.50 -8.35
C THR A 223 -11.94 -4.25 -6.94
N GLY A 224 -10.63 -4.37 -6.76
CA GLY A 224 -9.99 -4.31 -5.45
C GLY A 224 -10.15 -5.59 -4.63
N GLY A 225 -9.63 -5.58 -3.40
CA GLY A 225 -9.70 -6.70 -2.48
C GLY A 225 -10.99 -6.77 -1.68
N PHE A 226 -10.90 -7.19 -0.41
CA PHE A 226 -12.04 -7.35 0.49
C PHE A 226 -11.83 -6.72 1.88
N ALA A 227 -10.86 -5.83 2.02
CA ALA A 227 -10.48 -5.22 3.31
C ALA A 227 -11.58 -4.39 3.98
N ALA A 228 -12.60 -3.95 3.24
CA ALA A 228 -13.75 -3.24 3.78
C ALA A 228 -14.96 -4.16 4.09
N ASN A 229 -14.85 -5.47 3.84
CA ASN A 229 -15.86 -6.47 4.15
C ASN A 229 -15.45 -7.28 5.39
N GLY A 230 -15.82 -6.82 6.59
CA GLY A 230 -15.43 -7.46 7.86
C GLY A 230 -15.83 -8.95 7.96
N ALA A 231 -16.96 -9.34 7.36
CA ALA A 231 -17.38 -10.74 7.33
C ALA A 231 -16.44 -11.60 6.45
N MET A 232 -16.07 -11.10 5.28
CA MET A 232 -15.14 -11.78 4.38
C MET A 232 -13.71 -11.80 4.94
N VAL A 233 -13.27 -10.69 5.56
CA VAL A 233 -11.99 -10.63 6.29
C VAL A 233 -11.95 -11.69 7.37
N GLN A 234 -12.99 -11.80 8.20
CA GLN A 234 -13.03 -12.82 9.27
C GLN A 234 -13.14 -14.23 8.72
N LYS A 235 -13.88 -14.45 7.64
CA LYS A 235 -13.96 -15.76 6.95
C LYS A 235 -12.57 -16.28 6.56
N TYR A 236 -11.70 -15.41 6.07
CA TYR A 236 -10.36 -15.77 5.62
C TYR A 236 -9.27 -15.54 6.67
N ASN A 237 -9.59 -15.05 7.86
CA ASN A 237 -8.64 -14.90 8.97
C ASN A 237 -8.33 -16.26 9.62
N THR A 238 -7.67 -17.14 8.86
CA THR A 238 -7.40 -18.54 9.23
C THR A 238 -5.94 -18.83 9.55
N SER A 239 -5.04 -17.86 9.37
CA SER A 239 -3.60 -18.01 9.62
C SER A 239 -3.23 -18.18 11.11
N GLY A 240 -4.13 -17.86 12.03
CA GLY A 240 -3.87 -17.82 13.47
C GLY A 240 -3.05 -16.60 13.93
N LYS A 241 -2.68 -15.71 13.01
CA LYS A 241 -1.90 -14.50 13.31
C LYS A 241 -2.72 -13.42 14.00
N TRP A 242 -3.96 -13.23 13.59
CA TRP A 242 -4.82 -12.13 14.04
C TRP A 242 -5.93 -12.63 14.96
N GLN A 243 -6.30 -11.77 15.91
CA GLN A 243 -7.54 -11.94 16.67
C GLN A 243 -8.77 -11.86 15.75
N ASP A 244 -9.98 -11.89 16.33
CA ASP A 244 -11.21 -11.61 15.57
C ASP A 244 -11.15 -10.22 14.93
N LEU A 245 -11.25 -10.19 13.60
CA LEU A 245 -11.19 -8.99 12.78
C LEU A 245 -12.56 -8.52 12.29
N SER A 246 -13.64 -9.23 12.60
CA SER A 246 -14.98 -8.95 12.09
C SER A 246 -15.50 -7.52 12.35
N LYS A 247 -15.00 -6.89 13.43
CA LYS A 247 -15.37 -5.54 13.86
C LYS A 247 -14.19 -4.56 13.84
N VAL A 248 -13.04 -4.97 13.30
CA VAL A 248 -11.89 -4.09 13.16
C VAL A 248 -12.16 -3.12 12.01
N ALA A 249 -11.90 -1.84 12.24
CA ALA A 249 -12.06 -0.81 11.22
C ALA A 249 -11.16 -1.05 10.01
N THR A 250 -11.46 -0.42 8.89
CA THR A 250 -10.65 -0.47 7.67
C THR A 250 -10.10 0.90 7.33
N THR A 251 -8.92 0.93 6.69
CA THR A 251 -8.38 2.15 6.08
C THR A 251 -8.97 2.43 4.71
N ASN A 252 -9.72 1.49 4.15
CA ASN A 252 -10.30 1.56 2.82
C ASN A 252 -11.62 2.34 2.83
N ARG A 253 -12.03 2.83 1.68
CA ARG A 253 -13.36 3.45 1.51
C ARG A 253 -14.43 2.39 1.66
N PHE A 254 -15.48 2.66 2.44
CA PHE A 254 -16.52 1.68 2.77
C PHE A 254 -17.23 1.05 1.57
N SER A 255 -17.36 1.78 0.46
CA SER A 255 -17.97 1.30 -0.76
C SER A 255 -17.02 0.53 -1.68
N CYS A 256 -15.71 0.54 -1.36
CA CYS A 256 -14.66 -0.14 -2.12
C CYS A 256 -14.24 -1.43 -1.43
N SER A 257 -13.41 -2.24 -2.08
CA SER A 257 -12.79 -3.45 -1.50
C SER A 257 -13.74 -4.34 -0.70
N GLN A 258 -14.92 -4.64 -1.29
CA GLN A 258 -15.97 -5.46 -0.70
C GLN A 258 -15.88 -6.95 -1.07
N GLY A 259 -14.96 -7.32 -1.99
CA GLY A 259 -14.81 -8.69 -2.47
C GLY A 259 -15.74 -9.09 -3.62
N ASP A 260 -16.54 -8.16 -4.15
CA ASP A 260 -17.56 -8.41 -5.18
C ASP A 260 -16.97 -9.16 -6.38
N GLY A 261 -15.82 -8.70 -6.91
CA GLY A 261 -15.19 -9.32 -8.06
C GLY A 261 -14.58 -10.69 -7.76
N ILE A 262 -14.14 -10.93 -6.51
CA ILE A 262 -13.66 -12.25 -6.08
C ILE A 262 -14.82 -13.24 -6.11
N GLU A 263 -15.98 -12.86 -5.60
CA GLU A 263 -17.19 -13.71 -5.65
C GLU A 263 -17.63 -13.99 -7.09
N MET A 264 -17.60 -12.96 -7.97
CA MET A 264 -17.88 -13.12 -9.39
C MET A 264 -16.91 -14.09 -10.07
N ALA A 265 -15.60 -13.97 -9.76
CA ALA A 265 -14.57 -14.85 -10.30
C ALA A 265 -14.74 -16.30 -9.83
N VAL A 266 -15.00 -16.52 -8.53
CA VAL A 266 -15.26 -17.84 -7.97
C VAL A 266 -16.50 -18.49 -8.61
N ALA A 267 -17.57 -17.73 -8.80
CA ALA A 267 -18.76 -18.23 -9.50
C ALA A 267 -18.48 -18.61 -10.96
N ALA A 268 -17.48 -17.98 -11.60
CA ALA A 268 -17.01 -18.35 -12.94
C ALA A 268 -16.03 -19.53 -12.96
N GLY A 269 -15.62 -20.04 -11.79
CA GLY A 269 -14.73 -21.19 -11.65
C GLY A 269 -13.27 -20.84 -11.35
N ALA A 270 -12.96 -19.57 -10.98
CA ALA A 270 -11.61 -19.16 -10.63
C ALA A 270 -11.09 -19.83 -9.35
N SER A 271 -9.79 -20.10 -9.30
CA SER A 271 -9.10 -20.48 -8.07
C SER A 271 -8.67 -19.22 -7.30
N LEU A 272 -8.47 -19.38 -6.00
CA LEU A 272 -7.99 -18.35 -5.08
C LEU A 272 -6.64 -18.73 -4.50
N THR A 273 -5.82 -17.72 -4.20
CA THR A 273 -4.48 -17.88 -3.64
C THR A 273 -4.29 -16.90 -2.49
N ASP A 274 -3.61 -17.34 -1.41
CA ASP A 274 -3.16 -16.51 -0.26
C ASP A 274 -4.28 -15.76 0.47
N MET A 275 -5.51 -16.26 0.45
CA MET A 275 -6.68 -15.55 1.02
C MET A 275 -6.56 -15.23 2.52
N GLU A 276 -5.80 -16.05 3.27
CA GLU A 276 -5.53 -15.86 4.69
C GLU A 276 -4.46 -14.78 4.97
N GLN A 277 -3.82 -14.26 3.92
CA GLN A 277 -2.80 -13.23 4.05
C GLN A 277 -3.45 -11.85 4.11
N LEU A 278 -3.64 -11.36 5.31
CA LEU A 278 -4.29 -10.09 5.61
C LEU A 278 -3.27 -9.10 6.18
N GLN A 279 -3.21 -7.89 5.63
CA GLN A 279 -2.37 -6.82 6.15
C GLN A 279 -3.19 -5.82 6.93
N LEU A 280 -2.74 -5.55 8.15
CA LEU A 280 -3.23 -4.47 8.98
C LEU A 280 -2.25 -3.30 8.94
N LEU A 281 -2.76 -2.10 9.22
CA LEU A 281 -1.99 -0.88 9.39
C LEU A 281 -2.44 -0.20 10.67
N TYR A 282 -1.47 0.19 11.50
CA TYR A 282 -1.70 0.79 12.82
C TYR A 282 -2.08 2.27 12.77
N LEU A 283 -2.23 2.86 11.58
CA LEU A 283 -2.35 4.31 11.39
C LEU A 283 -3.80 4.80 11.25
N GLY A 284 -4.81 3.95 11.42
CA GLY A 284 -6.20 4.36 11.33
C GLY A 284 -6.64 5.32 12.44
N ASN A 285 -7.37 6.38 12.11
CA ASN A 285 -7.98 7.23 13.13
C ASN A 285 -9.11 6.48 13.85
N LEU A 286 -9.49 6.92 15.05
CA LEU A 286 -10.44 6.18 15.89
C LEU A 286 -11.90 6.25 15.42
N LYS A 287 -12.26 7.18 14.54
CA LYS A 287 -13.66 7.40 14.16
C LYS A 287 -14.10 6.55 12.97
N ASP A 288 -13.27 6.53 11.92
CA ASP A 288 -13.61 5.89 10.66
C ASP A 288 -12.50 4.98 10.09
N GLY A 289 -11.36 4.88 10.78
CA GLY A 289 -10.23 4.08 10.31
C GLY A 289 -9.39 4.71 9.20
N GLN A 290 -9.82 5.84 8.63
CA GLN A 290 -9.16 6.47 7.49
C GLN A 290 -7.78 7.05 7.85
N LEU A 291 -6.90 7.12 6.85
CA LEU A 291 -5.52 7.59 7.01
C LEU A 291 -5.35 9.10 6.85
N THR A 292 -6.36 9.79 6.34
CA THR A 292 -6.24 11.14 5.79
C THR A 292 -6.20 12.27 6.82
N LYS A 293 -6.54 11.98 8.08
CA LYS A 293 -6.59 12.95 9.18
C LYS A 293 -5.30 12.95 10.00
N TYR A 294 -4.21 13.27 9.32
CA TYR A 294 -2.89 13.38 9.91
C TYR A 294 -2.39 14.81 9.99
N PRO A 295 -1.58 15.15 10.99
CA PRO A 295 -0.61 16.22 10.83
C PRO A 295 0.41 15.89 9.73
N PRO A 296 1.02 16.87 9.07
CA PRO A 296 1.88 16.69 7.90
C PRO A 296 3.24 16.10 8.28
N ARG A 297 3.27 14.88 8.78
CA ARG A 297 4.49 14.23 9.23
C ARG A 297 4.66 12.86 8.63
N ASP A 298 5.90 12.56 8.34
CA ASP A 298 6.32 11.24 7.95
C ASP A 298 6.30 10.32 9.19
N VAL A 299 5.44 9.33 9.17
CA VAL A 299 5.20 8.42 10.30
C VAL A 299 6.10 7.19 10.32
N ASN A 300 7.09 7.13 9.43
CA ASN A 300 7.94 5.97 9.30
C ASN A 300 9.28 6.15 9.98
N GLY A 301 9.37 5.68 11.22
CA GLY A 301 10.63 5.64 11.93
C GLY A 301 11.28 7.00 12.06
N THR A 302 10.48 8.05 12.00
CA THR A 302 10.98 9.40 12.15
C THR A 302 11.48 9.59 13.56
N ASP A 303 12.59 10.24 13.67
CA ASP A 303 13.33 10.53 14.90
C ASP A 303 12.52 11.17 16.01
N GLN A 304 11.33 11.67 15.71
CA GLN A 304 10.58 12.61 16.52
C GLN A 304 9.23 12.10 17.00
N ILE A 305 8.94 10.82 16.78
CA ILE A 305 7.65 10.22 17.15
C ILE A 305 7.89 9.00 18.01
N ILE A 306 7.20 8.90 19.16
CA ILE A 306 7.09 7.69 19.94
C ILE A 306 5.63 7.25 20.05
N PHE A 307 5.41 5.94 20.17
CA PHE A 307 4.08 5.37 20.35
C PHE A 307 3.84 5.09 21.84
N ILE A 308 2.84 5.75 22.40
CA ILE A 308 2.45 5.60 23.78
C ILE A 308 1.04 5.02 23.90
N ASN A 309 0.83 4.17 24.89
CA ASN A 309 -0.49 3.67 25.23
C ASN A 309 -1.28 4.67 26.10
N LYS A 310 -2.50 4.32 26.52
CA LYS A 310 -3.34 5.16 27.39
C LYS A 310 -2.73 5.45 28.76
N GLU A 311 -1.75 4.66 29.20
CA GLU A 311 -1.01 4.91 30.45
C GLU A 311 0.16 5.88 30.27
N GLY A 312 0.44 6.33 29.06
CA GLY A 312 1.59 7.19 28.74
C GLY A 312 2.91 6.43 28.60
N LYS A 313 2.90 5.11 28.37
CA LYS A 313 4.08 4.26 28.23
C LYS A 313 4.31 3.83 26.79
N ARG A 314 5.56 3.81 26.34
CA ARG A 314 5.94 3.14 25.10
C ARG A 314 5.68 1.63 25.21
N PHE A 315 5.40 0.97 24.11
CA PHE A 315 5.05 -0.45 24.11
C PHE A 315 5.59 -1.23 22.90
N THR A 316 6.28 -0.58 21.96
CA THR A 316 6.78 -1.22 20.74
C THR A 316 7.93 -0.43 20.11
N ASN A 317 8.61 -1.05 19.15
CA ASN A 317 9.52 -0.39 18.22
C ASN A 317 8.72 0.30 17.13
N GLU A 318 8.72 1.62 17.08
CA GLU A 318 7.98 2.44 16.11
C GLU A 318 8.48 2.27 14.67
N GLY A 319 9.75 1.89 14.51
CA GLY A 319 10.36 1.53 13.22
C GLY A 319 10.19 0.05 12.84
N GLY A 320 9.43 -0.71 13.64
CA GLY A 320 9.22 -2.12 13.43
C GLY A 320 8.33 -2.46 12.23
N ARG A 321 8.23 -3.75 11.93
CA ARG A 321 7.35 -4.27 10.89
C ARG A 321 5.88 -4.01 11.26
N ARG A 322 5.08 -3.62 10.28
CA ARG A 322 3.67 -3.19 10.46
C ARG A 322 2.82 -4.18 11.24
N ASP A 323 2.93 -5.46 10.94
CA ASP A 323 2.17 -6.51 11.61
C ASP A 323 2.56 -6.67 13.09
N ASN A 324 3.85 -6.56 13.43
CA ASN A 324 4.31 -6.60 14.81
C ASN A 324 3.78 -5.40 15.61
N ILE A 325 3.77 -4.21 15.00
CA ILE A 325 3.18 -3.02 15.62
C ILE A 325 1.68 -3.21 15.82
N CYS A 326 0.94 -3.72 14.83
CA CYS A 326 -0.50 -3.97 14.96
C CYS A 326 -0.80 -4.99 16.08
N LEU A 327 -0.02 -6.06 16.19
CA LEU A 327 -0.15 -7.03 17.29
C LEU A 327 0.13 -6.38 18.65
N ALA A 328 1.15 -5.52 18.74
CA ALA A 328 1.45 -4.76 19.95
C ALA A 328 0.32 -3.77 20.31
N VAL A 329 -0.30 -3.13 19.32
CA VAL A 329 -1.49 -2.27 19.52
C VAL A 329 -2.68 -3.06 20.03
N PHE A 330 -2.95 -4.24 19.47
CA PHE A 330 -4.05 -5.09 19.95
C PHE A 330 -3.87 -5.57 21.38
N ALA A 331 -2.62 -5.63 21.87
CA ALA A 331 -2.32 -5.97 23.26
C ALA A 331 -2.49 -4.77 24.22
N GLN A 332 -2.69 -3.54 23.72
CA GLN A 332 -2.87 -2.37 24.59
C GLN A 332 -4.32 -2.24 25.08
N PRO A 333 -4.55 -1.54 26.22
CA PRO A 333 -5.89 -1.21 26.67
C PRO A 333 -6.72 -0.53 25.58
N ASP A 334 -7.95 -0.99 25.37
CA ASP A 334 -8.89 -0.52 24.33
C ASP A 334 -8.33 -0.60 22.89
N LYS A 335 -7.16 -1.23 22.69
CA LYS A 335 -6.49 -1.37 21.38
C LYS A 335 -6.22 -0.01 20.70
N VAL A 336 -5.95 0.99 21.51
CA VAL A 336 -5.68 2.38 21.12
C VAL A 336 -4.29 2.78 21.58
N PHE A 337 -3.61 3.58 20.77
CA PHE A 337 -2.37 4.23 21.13
C PHE A 337 -2.33 5.66 20.63
N TYR A 338 -1.33 6.42 21.04
CA TYR A 338 -1.10 7.77 20.58
C TYR A 338 0.30 7.89 19.98
N MET A 339 0.37 8.52 18.82
CA MET A 339 1.63 8.98 18.26
C MET A 339 1.95 10.30 18.96
N LEU A 340 2.99 10.32 19.79
CA LEU A 340 3.43 11.49 20.54
C LEU A 340 4.60 12.16 19.83
N GLU A 341 4.48 13.47 19.63
CA GLU A 341 5.45 14.33 18.98
C GLU A 341 5.75 15.55 19.85
N SER A 342 6.97 16.09 19.70
CA SER A 342 7.41 17.32 20.38
C SER A 342 7.64 18.47 19.40
N GLY A 343 7.81 19.67 19.93
CA GLY A 343 8.18 20.85 19.17
C GLY A 343 9.65 20.93 18.76
N ASP A 344 10.43 19.85 18.92
CA ASP A 344 11.87 19.84 18.60
C ASP A 344 12.15 19.75 17.10
N GLY A 345 11.21 19.30 16.30
CA GLY A 345 11.43 19.06 14.89
C GLY A 345 11.06 20.25 13.99
N ASP A 346 11.77 20.38 12.87
CA ASP A 346 11.47 21.39 11.85
C ASP A 346 10.10 21.22 11.21
N LYS A 347 9.59 20.01 11.14
CA LYS A 347 8.27 19.67 10.58
C LYS A 347 7.11 20.22 11.42
N TYR A 348 7.35 20.60 12.69
CA TYR A 348 6.32 21.21 13.54
C TYR A 348 5.94 22.63 13.10
N LYS A 349 6.79 23.31 12.35
CA LYS A 349 6.51 24.65 11.80
C LYS A 349 5.26 24.63 10.93
N ASP A 350 5.03 23.54 10.19
CA ASP A 350 3.91 23.41 9.27
C ASP A 350 2.55 23.34 9.98
N ILE A 351 2.49 22.87 11.22
CA ILE A 351 1.26 22.80 12.01
C ILE A 351 0.79 24.18 12.47
N LYS A 352 1.71 25.12 12.57
CA LYS A 352 1.41 26.53 12.91
C LYS A 352 1.02 27.35 11.69
N ASP A 353 1.19 26.80 10.49
CA ASP A 353 0.78 27.46 9.26
C ASP A 353 -0.76 27.47 9.19
N PRO A 354 -1.42 28.64 9.19
CA PRO A 354 -2.86 28.70 9.08
C PRO A 354 -3.39 28.17 7.75
N ASP A 355 -2.54 28.10 6.74
CA ASP A 355 -2.86 27.55 5.42
C ASP A 355 -2.64 26.03 5.32
N TRP A 356 -2.03 25.42 6.35
CA TRP A 356 -1.87 23.97 6.36
C TRP A 356 -3.23 23.24 6.34
N ARG A 357 -3.27 22.16 5.57
CA ARG A 357 -4.43 21.26 5.47
C ARG A 357 -3.99 19.82 5.51
N SER A 358 -4.79 18.98 6.16
CA SER A 358 -4.67 17.51 6.04
C SER A 358 -4.88 17.07 4.59
N ALA A 359 -4.64 15.79 4.32
CA ALA A 359 -4.83 15.23 2.98
C ALA A 359 -6.27 15.39 2.46
N ASP A 360 -7.26 15.34 3.35
CA ASP A 360 -8.68 15.53 3.06
C ASP A 360 -9.15 16.98 3.29
N GLY A 361 -8.23 17.95 3.41
CA GLY A 361 -8.50 19.37 3.36
C GLY A 361 -8.86 20.05 4.68
N PHE A 362 -8.82 19.34 5.83
CA PHE A 362 -9.15 19.91 7.14
C PHE A 362 -8.00 20.74 7.74
N THR A 363 -8.34 21.80 8.46
CA THR A 363 -7.38 22.59 9.24
C THR A 363 -6.93 21.85 10.49
N PHE A 364 -5.80 22.28 11.07
CA PHE A 364 -5.34 21.76 12.36
C PHE A 364 -6.38 21.99 13.47
N ASP A 365 -6.96 23.18 13.55
CA ASP A 365 -7.99 23.53 14.54
C ASP A 365 -9.23 22.65 14.43
N TYR A 366 -9.65 22.32 13.19
CA TYR A 366 -10.74 21.37 12.98
C TYR A 366 -10.38 19.98 13.53
N LEU A 367 -9.19 19.48 13.25
CA LEU A 367 -8.74 18.18 13.72
C LEU A 367 -8.65 18.11 15.25
N GLU A 368 -8.14 19.19 15.89
CA GLU A 368 -8.06 19.29 17.35
C GLU A 368 -9.47 19.36 17.96
N SER A 369 -10.32 20.26 17.48
CA SER A 369 -11.68 20.45 18.00
C SER A 369 -12.56 19.19 17.85
N ASN A 370 -12.22 18.32 16.91
CA ASN A 370 -12.92 17.07 16.67
C ASN A 370 -12.21 15.84 17.26
N GLY A 371 -11.15 16.00 18.03
CA GLY A 371 -10.47 14.91 18.73
C GLY A 371 -9.70 13.94 17.82
N TYR A 372 -9.30 14.38 16.64
CA TYR A 372 -8.36 13.62 15.78
C TYR A 372 -6.92 13.80 16.23
N ILE A 373 -6.62 14.93 16.84
CA ILE A 373 -5.34 15.27 17.46
C ILE A 373 -5.56 16.00 18.77
N TYR A 374 -4.57 15.95 19.66
CA TYR A 374 -4.54 16.68 20.92
C TYR A 374 -3.24 17.47 20.99
N LYS A 375 -3.32 18.74 21.38
CA LYS A 375 -2.16 19.62 21.51
C LYS A 375 -2.08 20.16 22.93
N GLY A 376 -0.87 20.26 23.48
CA GLY A 376 -0.57 20.99 24.71
C GLY A 376 0.70 21.82 24.53
N ASP A 377 0.70 23.06 24.99
CA ASP A 377 1.91 23.88 24.99
C ASP A 377 2.92 23.37 26.03
N THR A 378 2.41 22.74 27.09
CA THR A 378 3.20 21.98 28.07
C THR A 378 2.80 20.51 28.07
N LEU A 379 3.65 19.67 28.66
CA LEU A 379 3.38 18.26 28.77
C LEU A 379 2.21 17.97 29.74
N GLU A 380 2.08 18.81 30.79
CA GLU A 380 0.97 18.78 31.76
C GLU A 380 -0.37 19.04 31.08
N GLU A 381 -0.43 20.02 30.19
CA GLU A 381 -1.64 20.32 29.42
C GLU A 381 -2.04 19.15 28.52
N LEU A 382 -1.07 18.57 27.81
CA LEU A 382 -1.34 17.41 26.95
C LEU A 382 -1.79 16.22 27.78
N ALA A 383 -1.07 15.89 28.87
CA ALA A 383 -1.42 14.80 29.76
C ALA A 383 -2.82 14.95 30.36
N GLY A 384 -3.18 16.21 30.76
CA GLY A 384 -4.53 16.54 31.23
C GLY A 384 -5.62 16.30 30.19
N LYS A 385 -5.40 16.71 28.92
CA LYS A 385 -6.33 16.46 27.79
C LYS A 385 -6.51 14.97 27.49
N LEU A 386 -5.45 14.17 27.68
CA LEU A 386 -5.45 12.73 27.42
C LEU A 386 -5.90 11.89 28.62
N GLY A 387 -6.05 12.49 29.81
CA GLY A 387 -6.32 11.77 31.06
C GLY A 387 -5.15 10.90 31.53
N MET A 388 -3.92 11.27 31.18
CA MET A 388 -2.70 10.53 31.51
C MET A 388 -2.00 11.10 32.76
N ASN A 389 -1.26 10.25 33.46
CA ASN A 389 -0.38 10.71 34.53
C ASN A 389 0.87 11.38 33.93
N VAL A 390 1.06 12.66 34.19
CA VAL A 390 2.15 13.45 33.64
C VAL A 390 3.53 12.91 34.05
N ALA A 391 3.69 12.43 35.26
CA ALA A 391 4.96 11.89 35.74
C ALA A 391 5.34 10.60 34.98
N THR A 392 4.36 9.75 34.68
CA THR A 392 4.56 8.55 33.85
C THR A 392 4.95 8.93 32.42
N LEU A 393 4.25 9.91 31.84
CA LEU A 393 4.53 10.38 30.49
C LEU A 393 5.93 11.02 30.40
N GLN A 394 6.32 11.83 31.39
CA GLN A 394 7.66 12.40 31.47
C GLN A 394 8.74 11.31 31.59
N ALA A 395 8.55 10.31 32.47
CA ALA A 395 9.49 9.22 32.60
C ALA A 395 9.67 8.42 31.31
N THR A 396 8.59 8.24 30.54
CA THR A 396 8.64 7.60 29.22
C THR A 396 9.49 8.41 28.23
N ILE A 397 9.31 9.73 28.19
CA ILE A 397 10.11 10.64 27.35
C ILE A 397 11.58 10.64 27.78
N ASP A 398 11.86 10.68 29.09
CA ASP A 398 13.22 10.66 29.61
C ASP A 398 13.94 9.36 29.23
N THR A 399 13.24 8.22 29.32
CA THR A 399 13.77 6.89 28.92
C THR A 399 14.08 6.88 27.42
N PHE A 400 13.18 7.40 26.58
CA PHE A 400 13.42 7.52 25.14
C PHE A 400 14.61 8.44 24.85
N ASN A 401 14.71 9.59 25.49
CA ASN A 401 15.81 10.53 25.31
C ASN A 401 17.17 9.93 25.72
N ALA A 402 17.19 9.13 26.78
CA ALA A 402 18.38 8.37 27.19
C ALA A 402 18.77 7.32 26.12
N SER A 403 17.78 6.71 25.45
CA SER A 403 18.03 5.79 24.33
C SER A 403 18.68 6.50 23.14
N VAL A 404 18.25 7.73 22.83
CA VAL A 404 18.88 8.57 21.79
C VAL A 404 20.36 8.83 22.11
N GLU A 405 20.69 9.10 23.37
CA GLU A 405 22.08 9.33 23.78
C GLU A 405 22.94 8.07 23.77
N SER A 406 22.41 6.97 24.25
CA SER A 406 23.15 5.72 24.43
C SER A 406 23.22 4.86 23.16
N GLY A 407 22.35 5.12 22.18
CA GLY A 407 22.18 4.24 21.02
C GLY A 407 21.54 2.88 21.36
N ARG A 408 20.89 2.74 22.52
CA ARG A 408 20.28 1.50 23.02
C ARG A 408 18.82 1.75 23.38
N ASP A 409 17.92 1.21 22.58
CA ASP A 409 16.49 1.34 22.79
C ASP A 409 15.91 0.04 23.37
N GLU A 410 15.02 0.14 24.36
CA GLU A 410 14.40 -1.00 25.04
C GLU A 410 13.58 -1.91 24.12
N PHE A 411 13.04 -1.35 23.01
CA PHE A 411 12.29 -2.09 22.00
C PHE A 411 13.11 -2.41 20.75
N GLY A 412 14.43 -2.10 20.76
CA GLY A 412 15.34 -2.37 19.64
C GLY A 412 15.17 -1.41 18.46
N ARG A 413 14.64 -0.21 18.66
CA ARG A 413 14.60 0.82 17.64
C ARG A 413 16.02 1.30 17.31
N THR A 414 16.31 1.48 16.03
CA THR A 414 17.64 1.87 15.54
C THR A 414 17.65 3.20 14.79
N LEU A 415 16.48 3.71 14.41
CA LEU A 415 16.32 4.96 13.67
C LEU A 415 15.74 6.03 14.60
N TYR A 416 16.62 6.78 15.24
CA TYR A 416 16.32 7.93 16.07
C TYR A 416 17.59 8.78 16.26
N SER A 417 17.49 10.09 16.11
CA SER A 417 18.60 11.03 16.33
C SER A 417 18.16 12.26 17.14
N THR A 418 16.85 12.48 17.27
CA THR A 418 16.30 13.68 17.89
C THR A 418 15.56 13.34 19.18
N LYS A 419 15.97 14.02 20.27
CA LYS A 419 15.27 13.98 21.56
C LYS A 419 13.93 14.73 21.51
N LEU A 420 13.04 14.36 22.41
CA LEU A 420 11.79 15.06 22.66
C LEU A 420 11.98 15.94 23.90
N THR A 421 12.17 17.26 23.75
CA THR A 421 12.60 18.12 24.88
C THR A 421 11.67 19.28 25.16
N LYS A 422 10.86 19.72 24.19
CA LYS A 422 10.03 20.92 24.33
C LYS A 422 8.69 20.81 23.62
N GLY A 423 7.73 21.54 24.15
CA GLY A 423 6.45 21.77 23.45
C GLY A 423 6.59 22.68 22.21
N PRO A 424 5.48 22.85 21.52
CA PRO A 424 4.20 22.22 21.85
C PRO A 424 4.23 20.70 21.60
N TRP A 425 3.47 19.98 22.41
CA TRP A 425 3.31 18.54 22.34
C TRP A 425 2.06 18.18 21.57
N VAL A 426 2.16 17.22 20.69
CA VAL A 426 1.02 16.72 19.89
C VAL A 426 0.88 15.22 20.05
N ALA A 427 -0.33 14.78 20.35
CA ALA A 427 -0.67 13.36 20.40
C ALA A 427 -1.77 13.04 19.40
N THR A 428 -1.54 12.06 18.54
CA THR A 428 -2.49 11.64 17.53
C THR A 428 -3.00 10.24 17.86
N PRO A 429 -4.28 10.08 18.28
CA PRO A 429 -4.84 8.77 18.61
C PRO A 429 -4.99 7.90 17.37
N ARG A 430 -4.59 6.63 17.49
CA ARG A 430 -4.58 5.64 16.40
C ARG A 430 -5.03 4.26 16.86
N GLN A 431 -5.48 3.47 15.89
CA GLN A 431 -5.82 2.06 16.05
C GLN A 431 -5.32 1.24 14.87
N ALA A 432 -5.18 -0.08 15.08
CA ALA A 432 -4.91 -1.00 13.99
C ALA A 432 -6.19 -1.25 13.18
N CYS A 433 -6.07 -1.12 11.86
CA CYS A 433 -7.18 -1.29 10.90
C CYS A 433 -6.79 -2.31 9.82
N VAL A 434 -7.77 -3.00 9.26
CA VAL A 434 -7.55 -3.80 8.04
C VAL A 434 -7.20 -2.85 6.90
N HIS A 435 -6.13 -3.16 6.17
CA HIS A 435 -5.57 -2.22 5.20
C HIS A 435 -5.49 -2.76 3.78
N HIS A 436 -5.05 -4.02 3.63
CA HIS A 436 -4.85 -4.64 2.33
C HIS A 436 -5.08 -6.15 2.44
N THR A 437 -5.60 -6.75 1.39
CA THR A 437 -5.73 -8.19 1.27
C THR A 437 -4.75 -8.68 0.22
N MET A 438 -3.74 -9.50 0.62
CA MET A 438 -2.74 -10.02 -0.30
C MET A 438 -3.25 -11.22 -1.08
N GLY A 439 -4.29 -11.88 -0.57
CA GLY A 439 -4.98 -12.97 -1.24
C GLY A 439 -6.03 -12.48 -2.21
N GLY A 440 -6.31 -13.30 -3.21
CA GLY A 440 -7.29 -13.00 -4.24
C GLY A 440 -7.35 -14.08 -5.32
N VAL A 441 -7.82 -13.68 -6.47
CA VAL A 441 -7.93 -14.53 -7.66
C VAL A 441 -6.55 -14.94 -8.16
N THR A 442 -6.36 -16.24 -8.42
CA THR A 442 -5.11 -16.77 -8.98
C THR A 442 -4.93 -16.31 -10.42
N ILE A 443 -3.76 -15.74 -10.73
CA ILE A 443 -3.40 -15.33 -12.09
C ILE A 443 -2.08 -15.95 -12.53
N ASP A 444 -1.86 -16.00 -13.85
CA ASP A 444 -0.55 -16.25 -14.43
C ASP A 444 0.27 -14.97 -14.59
N THR A 445 1.49 -15.07 -15.13
CA THR A 445 2.40 -13.92 -15.36
C THR A 445 1.95 -12.97 -16.46
N SER A 446 0.84 -13.25 -17.12
CA SER A 446 0.21 -12.41 -18.14
C SER A 446 -1.12 -11.78 -17.66
N GLY A 447 -1.55 -12.10 -16.44
CA GLY A 447 -2.79 -11.59 -15.87
C GLY A 447 -4.06 -12.37 -16.25
N HIS A 448 -3.92 -13.56 -16.89
CA HIS A 448 -5.06 -14.44 -17.11
C HIS A 448 -5.49 -15.07 -15.78
N VAL A 449 -6.80 -15.18 -15.56
CA VAL A 449 -7.35 -15.86 -14.39
C VAL A 449 -7.25 -17.38 -14.56
N ILE A 450 -6.76 -18.03 -13.52
CA ILE A 450 -6.62 -19.49 -13.46
C ILE A 450 -7.83 -20.11 -12.75
N GLY A 451 -8.43 -21.09 -13.40
CA GLY A 451 -9.54 -21.85 -12.83
C GLY A 451 -9.11 -22.91 -11.82
N THR A 452 -10.07 -23.48 -11.09
CA THR A 452 -9.86 -24.56 -10.12
C THR A 452 -9.31 -25.86 -10.75
N ASN A 453 -9.39 -25.97 -12.07
CA ASN A 453 -8.80 -27.06 -12.86
C ASN A 453 -7.33 -26.79 -13.26
N GLY A 454 -6.73 -25.70 -12.80
CA GLY A 454 -5.36 -25.30 -13.12
C GLY A 454 -5.16 -24.72 -14.52
N LYS A 455 -6.23 -24.45 -15.28
CA LYS A 455 -6.17 -23.89 -16.63
C LYS A 455 -6.66 -22.45 -16.62
N VAL A 456 -6.23 -21.68 -17.62
CA VAL A 456 -6.76 -20.34 -17.89
C VAL A 456 -8.27 -20.40 -18.14
N ILE A 457 -9.03 -19.48 -17.53
CA ILE A 457 -10.43 -19.22 -17.90
C ILE A 457 -10.43 -18.29 -19.10
N PRO A 458 -10.80 -18.76 -20.31
CA PRO A 458 -10.72 -17.92 -21.50
C PRO A 458 -11.57 -16.67 -21.37
N GLY A 459 -11.02 -15.53 -21.81
CA GLY A 459 -11.71 -14.23 -21.77
C GLY A 459 -11.84 -13.60 -20.37
N LEU A 460 -11.15 -14.14 -19.36
CA LEU A 460 -11.14 -13.55 -18.01
C LEU A 460 -9.71 -13.22 -17.57
N TYR A 461 -9.54 -11.95 -17.15
CA TYR A 461 -8.28 -11.38 -16.69
C TYR A 461 -8.51 -10.69 -15.34
N ALA A 462 -7.44 -10.49 -14.57
CA ALA A 462 -7.51 -9.73 -13.32
C ALA A 462 -6.23 -8.94 -13.06
N ALA A 463 -6.36 -7.79 -12.36
CA ALA A 463 -5.24 -6.92 -12.03
C ALA A 463 -5.51 -6.12 -10.74
N GLY A 464 -4.46 -5.79 -10.01
CA GLY A 464 -4.50 -5.07 -8.75
C GLY A 464 -4.91 -5.94 -7.56
N GLU A 465 -5.37 -5.35 -6.48
CA GLU A 465 -5.61 -6.02 -5.19
C GLU A 465 -6.62 -7.18 -5.21
N ILE A 466 -7.39 -7.33 -6.29
CA ILE A 466 -8.24 -8.53 -6.48
C ILE A 466 -7.41 -9.80 -6.67
N THR A 467 -6.13 -9.70 -7.06
CA THR A 467 -5.27 -10.84 -7.39
C THR A 467 -4.48 -11.31 -6.18
N GLY A 468 -4.28 -12.64 -6.07
CA GLY A 468 -3.44 -13.25 -5.05
C GLY A 468 -2.07 -13.68 -5.59
N GLY A 469 -1.13 -13.99 -4.68
CA GLY A 469 0.17 -14.56 -5.01
C GLY A 469 1.29 -13.57 -5.31
N ILE A 470 1.04 -12.25 -5.31
CA ILE A 470 2.05 -11.23 -5.62
C ILE A 470 2.83 -10.82 -4.35
N HIS A 471 2.11 -10.48 -3.30
CA HIS A 471 2.70 -9.78 -2.14
C HIS A 471 3.07 -10.71 -0.97
N GLY A 472 2.71 -11.99 -1.04
CA GLY A 472 2.95 -12.95 0.03
C GLY A 472 2.25 -12.57 1.34
N ALA A 473 2.90 -12.82 2.48
CA ALA A 473 2.29 -12.60 3.80
C ALA A 473 2.39 -11.15 4.32
N ASN A 474 3.11 -10.27 3.61
CA ASN A 474 3.28 -8.87 4.00
C ASN A 474 3.66 -8.02 2.79
N ARG A 475 2.74 -7.16 2.35
CA ARG A 475 2.98 -6.25 1.24
C ARG A 475 3.87 -5.08 1.67
N LEU A 476 4.98 -4.88 0.99
CA LEU A 476 5.86 -3.73 1.23
C LEU A 476 5.17 -2.41 0.84
N GLY A 477 5.40 -1.36 1.63
CA GLY A 477 4.87 -0.02 1.35
C GLY A 477 5.26 0.45 -0.05
N GLY A 478 4.32 1.06 -0.77
CA GLY A 478 4.49 1.49 -2.17
C GLY A 478 4.16 0.43 -3.21
N ASN A 479 4.33 -0.86 -2.93
CA ASN A 479 4.15 -1.92 -3.93
C ASN A 479 2.69 -2.10 -4.40
N ALA A 480 1.68 -1.71 -3.60
CA ALA A 480 0.29 -1.78 -4.06
C ALA A 480 0.01 -0.84 -5.24
N VAL A 481 0.63 0.34 -5.26
CA VAL A 481 0.48 1.28 -6.38
C VAL A 481 1.25 0.77 -7.60
N VAL A 482 2.45 0.21 -7.41
CA VAL A 482 3.20 -0.46 -8.50
C VAL A 482 2.36 -1.57 -9.12
N ASP A 483 1.70 -2.39 -8.30
CA ASP A 483 0.81 -3.46 -8.74
C ASP A 483 -0.33 -2.92 -9.62
N THR A 484 -1.03 -1.86 -9.20
CA THR A 484 -2.11 -1.29 -10.00
C THR A 484 -1.64 -0.79 -11.38
N VAL A 485 -0.43 -0.26 -11.47
CA VAL A 485 0.15 0.23 -12.72
C VAL A 485 0.64 -0.94 -13.58
N VAL A 486 1.50 -1.78 -13.03
CA VAL A 486 2.16 -2.86 -13.77
C VAL A 486 1.16 -3.90 -14.23
N PHE A 487 0.38 -4.49 -13.32
CA PHE A 487 -0.59 -5.53 -13.69
C PHE A 487 -1.81 -4.95 -14.38
N GLY A 488 -2.20 -3.70 -14.07
CA GLY A 488 -3.26 -3.01 -14.80
C GLY A 488 -2.89 -2.85 -16.28
N LYS A 489 -1.72 -2.28 -16.54
CA LYS A 489 -1.20 -2.15 -17.92
C LYS A 489 -1.03 -3.49 -18.60
N LEU A 490 -0.43 -4.46 -17.91
CA LEU A 490 -0.22 -5.81 -18.40
C LEU A 490 -1.53 -6.49 -18.82
N ALA A 491 -2.58 -6.44 -18.01
CA ALA A 491 -3.88 -7.02 -18.34
C ALA A 491 -4.51 -6.33 -19.58
N GLY A 492 -4.36 -5.00 -19.70
CA GLY A 492 -4.78 -4.26 -20.89
C GLY A 492 -4.03 -4.68 -22.15
N ASP A 493 -2.71 -4.86 -22.06
CA ASP A 493 -1.87 -5.31 -23.17
C ASP A 493 -2.19 -6.76 -23.57
N THR A 494 -2.36 -7.64 -22.56
CA THR A 494 -2.64 -9.07 -22.78
C THR A 494 -3.99 -9.28 -23.47
N VAL A 495 -5.05 -8.60 -23.01
CA VAL A 495 -6.37 -8.73 -23.66
C VAL A 495 -6.34 -8.27 -25.11
N VAL A 496 -5.48 -7.30 -25.46
CA VAL A 496 -5.28 -6.87 -26.85
C VAL A 496 -4.52 -7.91 -27.65
N ALA A 497 -3.49 -8.53 -27.06
CA ALA A 497 -2.69 -9.58 -27.71
C ALA A 497 -3.55 -10.80 -28.02
N ASP A 498 -4.43 -11.20 -27.10
CA ASP A 498 -5.34 -12.35 -27.27
C ASP A 498 -6.47 -12.09 -28.27
N ALA A 499 -6.70 -10.84 -28.63
CA ALA A 499 -7.68 -10.45 -29.64
C ALA A 499 -7.20 -10.65 -31.10
N ARG A 500 -5.93 -11.05 -31.28
CA ARG A 500 -5.31 -11.28 -32.61
C ARG A 500 -5.46 -12.74 -33.08
#